data_6277af0064f43ef92eaff7f1f7a024a4
#
_entry.id   6277af0064f43ef92eaff7f1f7a024a4
#
_cell.length_a   1.000
_cell.length_b   1.000
_cell.length_c   1.000
_cell.angle_alpha   90.00
_cell.angle_beta   90.00
_cell.angle_gamma   90.00
#
_symmetry.space_group_name_H-M   'P 1'
#
loop_
_entity.id
_entity.type
_entity.pdbx_description
1 polymer ?
#
loop_
_entity_poly.entity_id
_entity_poly.type
_entity_poly.pdbx_seq_one_letter_code
_entity_poly.pdbx_strand_id
1 'polypeptide(L)'
;MKIKVVENPPIDPREFDLPKEFNEDHIEDIVEIFNTPLVGHYNWDYTDADSRIKKLYELGKELNWNGSIDLDWSKAIKKGEPPMKAELLARMEGPLAALPEEERLEYMWHDQAWGLSQFLHGEQGALLVASQLVSCAPTYQAKLYAASQTFDEARHVEVFARYLREVSGVEYPINKNLKSLIDKILSDPRW
;
A
#
# COMPACT_ATOMS: atom_id res chain seq x y z
N MET A 1 -5.21 25.12 4.53
CA MET A 1 -5.25 23.71 4.94
C MET A 1 -4.85 23.65 6.41
N LYS A 2 -5.76 23.30 7.31
CA LYS A 2 -5.42 23.10 8.72
C LYS A 2 -5.03 21.64 8.90
N ILE A 3 -3.77 21.40 9.22
CA ILE A 3 -3.25 20.06 9.50
C ILE A 3 -3.62 19.72 10.94
N LYS A 4 -4.36 18.62 11.13
CA LYS A 4 -4.74 18.12 12.45
C LYS A 4 -3.72 17.06 12.87
N VAL A 5 -3.02 17.29 13.98
CA VAL A 5 -2.20 16.26 14.63
C VAL A 5 -3.16 15.33 15.35
N VAL A 6 -3.22 14.08 14.93
CA VAL A 6 -4.01 13.05 15.60
C VAL A 6 -3.11 12.37 16.63
N GLU A 7 -3.39 12.63 17.93
CA GLU A 7 -2.89 11.77 18.99
C GLU A 7 -3.71 10.47 18.96
N ASN A 8 -3.05 9.35 18.72
CA ASN A 8 -3.72 8.05 18.72
C ASN A 8 -4.34 7.77 20.11
N PRO A 9 -5.65 7.64 20.24
CA PRO A 9 -6.26 7.22 21.49
C PRO A 9 -5.83 5.79 21.84
N PRO A 10 -5.84 5.39 23.12
CA PRO A 10 -5.57 4.02 23.51
C PRO A 10 -6.59 3.09 22.84
N ILE A 11 -6.07 2.12 22.11
CA ILE A 11 -6.84 1.25 21.23
C ILE A 11 -7.57 0.19 22.06
N ASP A 12 -8.91 0.12 21.98
CA ASP A 12 -9.68 -1.02 22.51
C ASP A 12 -9.48 -2.22 21.55
N PRO A 13 -8.92 -3.36 22.03
CA PRO A 13 -8.71 -4.54 21.19
C PRO A 13 -10.02 -5.19 20.69
N ARG A 14 -11.19 -4.69 21.09
CA ARG A 14 -12.51 -5.15 20.67
C ARG A 14 -13.14 -4.32 19.57
N GLU A 15 -12.50 -3.22 19.13
CA GLU A 15 -12.96 -2.47 17.97
C GLU A 15 -12.63 -3.24 16.70
N PHE A 16 -13.67 -3.67 16.00
CA PHE A 16 -13.56 -4.19 14.65
C PHE A 16 -13.33 -3.02 13.68
N ASP A 17 -12.42 -3.21 12.74
CA ASP A 17 -12.21 -2.25 11.67
C ASP A 17 -13.46 -2.25 10.77
N LEU A 18 -14.27 -1.18 10.83
CA LEU A 18 -15.43 -1.02 9.95
C LEU A 18 -14.99 -0.55 8.57
N PRO A 19 -15.66 -0.99 7.50
CA PRO A 19 -15.38 -0.47 6.16
C PRO A 19 -15.68 1.02 6.07
N LYS A 20 -14.84 1.72 5.32
CA LYS A 20 -15.02 3.14 5.00
C LYS A 20 -15.73 3.26 3.65
N GLU A 21 -16.86 3.95 3.62
CA GLU A 21 -17.46 4.37 2.35
C GLU A 21 -16.61 5.49 1.73
N PHE A 22 -16.41 5.44 0.41
CA PHE A 22 -15.71 6.49 -0.31
C PHE A 22 -16.56 7.77 -0.31
N ASN A 23 -16.16 8.75 0.50
CA ASN A 23 -16.78 10.06 0.56
C ASN A 23 -15.71 11.14 0.43
N GLU A 24 -15.85 12.02 -0.58
CA GLU A 24 -14.89 13.08 -0.89
C GLU A 24 -14.91 14.24 0.12
N ASP A 25 -15.90 14.32 1.02
CA ASP A 25 -16.17 15.49 1.83
C ASP A 25 -15.30 15.62 3.12
N HIS A 26 -14.43 14.64 3.43
CA HIS A 26 -13.70 14.57 4.71
C HIS A 26 -12.17 14.52 4.58
N ILE A 27 -11.60 15.21 3.60
CA ILE A 27 -10.12 15.23 3.37
C ILE A 27 -9.35 15.73 4.62
N GLU A 28 -9.94 16.62 5.42
CA GLU A 28 -9.28 17.18 6.61
C GLU A 28 -9.11 16.16 7.76
N ASP A 29 -9.92 15.11 7.80
CA ASP A 29 -9.90 14.09 8.86
C ASP A 29 -8.96 12.91 8.56
N ILE A 30 -8.41 12.83 7.33
CA ILE A 30 -7.61 11.70 6.86
C ILE A 30 -6.11 11.97 6.77
N VAL A 31 -5.66 13.18 7.15
CA VAL A 31 -4.22 13.53 7.13
C VAL A 31 -3.61 13.30 8.50
N GLU A 32 -2.65 12.41 8.58
CA GLU A 32 -1.84 12.19 9.77
C GLU A 32 -0.41 12.70 9.54
N ILE A 33 0.15 13.37 10.55
CA ILE A 33 1.54 13.85 10.51
C ILE A 33 2.45 12.87 11.24
N PHE A 34 3.54 12.50 10.61
CA PHE A 34 4.65 11.84 11.25
C PHE A 34 5.93 12.69 11.12
N ASN A 35 6.88 12.47 12.03
CA ASN A 35 8.20 13.10 11.99
C ASN A 35 9.25 12.02 11.68
N THR A 36 10.16 12.31 10.74
CA THR A 36 11.30 11.44 10.47
C THR A 36 12.58 12.03 11.04
N PRO A 37 13.39 11.23 11.76
CA PRO A 37 14.70 11.65 12.26
C PRO A 37 15.80 11.54 11.19
N LEU A 38 15.51 11.03 9.99
CA LEU A 38 16.49 10.83 8.95
C LEU A 38 17.04 12.16 8.42
N VAL A 39 18.37 12.28 8.41
CA VAL A 39 19.08 13.48 7.92
C VAL A 39 19.40 13.31 6.45
N GLY A 40 18.90 14.22 5.63
CA GLY A 40 19.22 14.29 4.22
C GLY A 40 20.61 14.91 3.98
N HIS A 41 21.27 14.49 2.90
CA HIS A 41 22.55 15.06 2.49
C HIS A 41 22.74 14.99 0.97
N TYR A 42 23.54 15.91 0.45
CA TYR A 42 24.00 15.89 -0.93
C TYR A 42 25.13 14.87 -1.11
N ASN A 43 25.21 14.29 -2.31
CA ASN A 43 26.40 13.58 -2.78
C ASN A 43 26.85 14.21 -4.08
N TRP A 44 28.05 14.82 -4.08
CA TRP A 44 28.63 15.50 -5.24
C TRP A 44 29.55 14.59 -6.07
N ASP A 45 29.69 13.34 -5.68
CA ASP A 45 30.37 12.32 -6.47
C ASP A 45 29.37 11.63 -7.41
N TYR A 46 29.47 11.92 -8.68
CA TYR A 46 28.66 11.35 -9.76
C TYR A 46 29.41 10.26 -10.52
N THR A 47 30.50 9.73 -9.96
CA THR A 47 31.28 8.68 -10.59
C THR A 47 30.41 7.47 -10.89
N ASP A 48 30.41 7.04 -12.13
CA ASP A 48 29.64 5.92 -12.60
C ASP A 48 30.37 4.61 -12.25
N ALA A 49 30.06 4.06 -11.08
CA ALA A 49 30.57 2.77 -10.64
C ALA A 49 29.63 1.65 -11.07
N ASP A 50 30.15 0.58 -11.66
CA ASP A 50 29.40 -0.64 -11.92
C ASP A 50 29.08 -1.33 -10.58
N SER A 51 27.92 -1.06 -10.05
CA SER A 51 27.44 -1.59 -8.78
C SER A 51 26.14 -2.39 -8.96
N ARG A 52 25.86 -3.27 -7.98
CA ARG A 52 24.58 -4.00 -7.97
C ARG A 52 23.39 -3.03 -7.93
N ILE A 53 23.51 -1.94 -7.19
CA ILE A 53 22.45 -0.93 -7.04
C ILE A 53 22.19 -0.23 -8.38
N LYS A 54 23.26 0.11 -9.14
CA LYS A 54 23.10 0.64 -10.50
C LYS A 54 22.32 -0.33 -11.39
N LYS A 55 22.68 -1.62 -11.38
CA LYS A 55 21.97 -2.65 -12.17
C LYS A 55 20.50 -2.74 -11.80
N LEU A 56 20.15 -2.64 -10.51
CA LEU A 56 18.77 -2.62 -10.07
C LEU A 56 18.02 -1.37 -10.56
N TYR A 57 18.66 -0.20 -10.56
CA TYR A 57 18.08 1.01 -11.12
C TYR A 57 17.82 0.89 -12.63
N GLU A 58 18.78 0.34 -13.40
CA GLU A 58 18.59 0.08 -14.84
C GLU A 58 17.43 -0.89 -15.07
N LEU A 59 17.36 -1.99 -14.31
CA LEU A 59 16.27 -2.96 -14.39
C LEU A 59 14.91 -2.33 -14.06
N GLY A 60 14.84 -1.45 -13.06
CA GLY A 60 13.62 -0.72 -12.72
C GLY A 60 13.11 0.14 -13.85
N LYS A 61 14.01 0.75 -14.64
CA LYS A 61 13.62 1.50 -15.85
C LYS A 61 13.09 0.59 -16.97
N GLU A 62 13.68 -0.57 -17.15
CA GLU A 62 13.27 -1.53 -18.20
C GLU A 62 11.93 -2.19 -17.88
N LEU A 63 11.68 -2.50 -16.61
CA LEU A 63 10.47 -3.19 -16.13
C LEU A 63 9.35 -2.22 -15.74
N ASN A 64 9.49 -0.95 -16.05
CA ASN A 64 8.48 0.05 -15.75
C ASN A 64 7.17 -0.25 -16.49
N TRP A 65 6.04 -0.16 -15.77
CA TRP A 65 4.70 -0.37 -16.30
C TRP A 65 3.76 0.76 -15.85
N ASN A 66 2.64 0.92 -16.54
CA ASN A 66 1.64 1.94 -16.28
C ASN A 66 0.29 1.29 -15.93
N GLY A 67 -0.18 1.49 -14.70
CA GLY A 67 -1.43 0.89 -14.21
C GLY A 67 -2.67 1.28 -15.01
N SER A 68 -2.64 2.42 -15.69
CA SER A 68 -3.77 2.88 -16.51
C SER A 68 -3.78 2.32 -17.94
N ILE A 69 -2.62 1.89 -18.46
CA ILE A 69 -2.44 1.49 -19.86
C ILE A 69 -2.18 -0.01 -19.98
N ASP A 70 -1.31 -0.55 -19.12
CA ASP A 70 -0.83 -1.93 -19.22
C ASP A 70 -1.73 -2.93 -18.50
N LEU A 71 -2.62 -2.46 -17.63
CA LEU A 71 -3.64 -3.29 -16.98
C LEU A 71 -4.98 -3.14 -17.70
N ASP A 72 -5.54 -4.27 -18.13
CA ASP A 72 -6.88 -4.30 -18.74
C ASP A 72 -7.98 -4.33 -17.66
N TRP A 73 -8.37 -3.17 -17.19
CA TRP A 73 -9.40 -3.00 -16.16
C TRP A 73 -10.77 -3.53 -16.56
N SER A 74 -11.04 -3.73 -17.85
CA SER A 74 -12.30 -4.33 -18.32
C SER A 74 -12.42 -5.81 -17.94
N LYS A 75 -11.31 -6.45 -17.60
CA LYS A 75 -11.23 -7.84 -17.13
C LYS A 75 -11.28 -7.98 -15.60
N ALA A 76 -11.43 -6.88 -14.89
CA ALA A 76 -11.65 -6.97 -13.45
C ALA A 76 -12.88 -7.82 -13.14
N ILE A 77 -12.77 -8.63 -12.08
CA ILE A 77 -13.91 -9.45 -11.62
C ILE A 77 -15.07 -8.55 -11.22
N LYS A 78 -16.29 -9.03 -11.43
CA LYS A 78 -17.49 -8.26 -11.09
C LYS A 78 -17.97 -8.63 -9.70
N LYS A 79 -18.51 -7.64 -8.99
CA LYS A 79 -19.15 -7.87 -7.69
C LYS A 79 -20.23 -8.95 -7.85
N GLY A 80 -20.19 -9.97 -6.98
CA GLY A 80 -21.05 -11.15 -7.05
C GLY A 80 -20.43 -12.36 -7.75
N GLU A 81 -19.28 -12.21 -8.42
CA GLU A 81 -18.47 -13.33 -8.86
C GLU A 81 -17.47 -13.71 -7.75
N PRO A 82 -17.11 -14.99 -7.58
CA PRO A 82 -16.11 -15.37 -6.58
C PRO A 82 -14.78 -14.68 -6.82
N PRO A 83 -14.19 -14.01 -5.81
CA PRO A 83 -12.88 -13.35 -5.94
C PRO A 83 -11.69 -14.33 -5.93
N MET A 84 -11.94 -15.59 -6.24
CA MET A 84 -10.93 -16.63 -6.34
C MET A 84 -11.26 -17.64 -7.42
N LYS A 85 -10.27 -18.44 -7.81
CA LYS A 85 -10.42 -19.48 -8.83
C LYS A 85 -11.40 -20.59 -8.36
N ALA A 86 -12.19 -21.11 -9.28
CA ALA A 86 -13.18 -22.15 -9.02
C ALA A 86 -12.57 -23.40 -8.35
N GLU A 87 -11.33 -23.78 -8.72
CA GLU A 87 -10.66 -24.93 -8.11
C GLU A 87 -10.31 -24.72 -6.62
N LEU A 88 -10.04 -23.47 -6.22
CA LEU A 88 -9.81 -23.12 -4.81
C LEU A 88 -11.12 -23.07 -4.05
N LEU A 89 -12.15 -22.54 -4.65
CA LEU A 89 -13.49 -22.52 -4.07
C LEU A 89 -14.02 -23.95 -3.81
N ALA A 90 -13.81 -24.87 -4.74
CA ALA A 90 -14.22 -26.27 -4.61
C ALA A 90 -13.47 -27.03 -3.50
N ARG A 91 -12.33 -26.54 -3.06
CA ARG A 91 -11.51 -27.13 -1.97
C ARG A 91 -11.71 -26.45 -0.62
N MET A 92 -12.61 -25.48 -0.56
CA MET A 92 -12.89 -24.76 0.69
C MET A 92 -13.51 -25.71 1.70
N GLU A 93 -13.01 -25.68 2.92
CA GLU A 93 -13.46 -26.50 4.05
C GLU A 93 -13.75 -25.61 5.27
N GLY A 94 -14.41 -26.18 6.27
CA GLY A 94 -14.67 -25.50 7.53
C GLY A 94 -15.93 -24.62 7.53
N PRO A 95 -16.07 -23.73 8.52
CA PRO A 95 -17.30 -22.96 8.74
C PRO A 95 -17.71 -22.12 7.53
N LEU A 96 -16.76 -21.55 6.83
CA LEU A 96 -17.03 -20.70 5.66
C LEU A 96 -17.66 -21.50 4.50
N ALA A 97 -17.21 -22.74 4.29
CA ALA A 97 -17.80 -23.63 3.27
C ALA A 97 -19.25 -24.01 3.58
N ALA A 98 -19.64 -23.96 4.85
CA ALA A 98 -21.00 -24.31 5.31
C ALA A 98 -22.00 -23.15 5.20
N LEU A 99 -21.54 -21.92 4.90
CA LEU A 99 -22.42 -20.77 4.70
C LEU A 99 -23.25 -20.91 3.40
N PRO A 100 -24.46 -20.33 3.36
CA PRO A 100 -25.17 -20.08 2.11
C PRO A 100 -24.25 -19.39 1.09
N GLU A 101 -24.45 -19.68 -0.19
CA GLU A 101 -23.59 -19.17 -1.26
C GLU A 101 -23.47 -17.64 -1.26
N GLU A 102 -24.59 -16.94 -1.08
CA GLU A 102 -24.64 -15.47 -1.05
C GLU A 102 -23.83 -14.91 0.11
N GLU A 103 -24.03 -15.42 1.32
CA GLU A 103 -23.27 -14.99 2.52
C GLU A 103 -21.78 -15.30 2.41
N ARG A 104 -21.45 -16.45 1.81
CA ARG A 104 -20.06 -16.84 1.56
C ARG A 104 -19.39 -15.91 0.58
N LEU A 105 -20.06 -15.54 -0.53
CA LEU A 105 -19.54 -14.60 -1.52
C LEU A 105 -19.35 -13.22 -0.92
N GLU A 106 -20.32 -12.72 -0.15
CA GLU A 106 -20.21 -11.43 0.54
C GLU A 106 -19.00 -11.42 1.48
N TYR A 107 -18.87 -12.45 2.32
CA TYR A 107 -17.70 -12.59 3.21
C TYR A 107 -16.38 -12.55 2.42
N MET A 108 -16.28 -13.32 1.33
CA MET A 108 -15.07 -13.39 0.52
C MET A 108 -14.70 -12.03 -0.12
N TRP A 109 -15.70 -11.26 -0.55
CA TRP A 109 -15.48 -9.91 -1.06
C TRP A 109 -14.97 -8.96 0.01
N HIS A 110 -15.52 -9.03 1.21
CA HIS A 110 -15.08 -8.22 2.33
C HIS A 110 -13.68 -8.63 2.83
N ASP A 111 -13.39 -9.93 2.89
CA ASP A 111 -12.06 -10.47 3.25
C ASP A 111 -11.00 -10.01 2.23
N GLN A 112 -11.30 -10.10 0.93
CA GLN A 112 -10.42 -9.59 -0.12
C GLN A 112 -10.22 -8.08 0.01
N ALA A 113 -11.31 -7.31 0.17
CA ALA A 113 -11.24 -5.86 0.29
C ALA A 113 -10.43 -5.45 1.53
N TRP A 114 -10.61 -6.14 2.67
CA TRP A 114 -9.80 -5.91 3.87
C TRP A 114 -8.31 -6.17 3.59
N GLY A 115 -7.98 -7.31 2.99
CA GLY A 115 -6.60 -7.65 2.64
C GLY A 115 -5.95 -6.63 1.69
N LEU A 116 -6.66 -6.25 0.63
CA LEU A 116 -6.18 -5.26 -0.33
C LEU A 116 -6.05 -3.85 0.28
N SER A 117 -6.92 -3.50 1.24
CA SER A 117 -6.78 -2.24 1.99
C SER A 117 -5.51 -2.24 2.84
N GLN A 118 -5.18 -3.39 3.48
CA GLN A 118 -3.92 -3.49 4.23
C GLN A 118 -2.70 -3.39 3.30
N PHE A 119 -2.76 -3.97 2.10
CA PHE A 119 -1.72 -3.76 1.09
C PHE A 119 -1.63 -2.28 0.70
N LEU A 120 -2.73 -1.63 0.34
CA LEU A 120 -2.75 -0.20 0.01
C LEU A 120 -2.04 0.66 1.08
N HIS A 121 -2.38 0.45 2.35
CA HIS A 121 -1.77 1.19 3.45
C HIS A 121 -0.29 0.84 3.64
N GLY A 122 0.08 -0.42 3.42
CA GLY A 122 1.47 -0.88 3.42
C GLY A 122 2.30 -0.22 2.31
N GLU A 123 1.77 -0.18 1.09
CA GLU A 123 2.41 0.45 -0.06
C GLU A 123 2.58 1.97 0.14
N GLN A 124 1.61 2.64 0.75
CA GLN A 124 1.79 4.05 1.13
C GLN A 124 2.93 4.21 2.14
N GLY A 125 3.02 3.32 3.14
CA GLY A 125 4.16 3.29 4.07
C GLY A 125 5.48 3.08 3.34
N ALA A 126 5.56 2.12 2.42
CA ALA A 126 6.73 1.84 1.60
C ALA A 126 7.12 3.03 0.71
N LEU A 127 6.14 3.69 0.09
CA LEU A 127 6.32 4.93 -0.67
C LEU A 127 7.00 6.02 0.17
N LEU A 128 6.52 6.23 1.39
CA LEU A 128 7.08 7.23 2.30
C LEU A 128 8.50 6.86 2.74
N VAL A 129 8.77 5.60 3.08
CA VAL A 129 10.12 5.10 3.41
C VAL A 129 11.08 5.26 2.23
N ALA A 130 10.69 4.82 1.03
CA ALA A 130 11.52 4.94 -0.16
C ALA A 130 11.86 6.40 -0.49
N SER A 131 10.90 7.32 -0.32
CA SER A 131 11.11 8.75 -0.52
C SER A 131 12.13 9.35 0.46
N GLN A 132 12.14 8.90 1.72
CA GLN A 132 13.14 9.30 2.71
C GLN A 132 14.54 8.79 2.34
N LEU A 133 14.65 7.58 1.80
CA LEU A 133 15.91 7.01 1.34
C LEU A 133 16.52 7.82 0.19
N VAL A 134 15.73 8.46 -0.68
CA VAL A 134 16.24 9.38 -1.69
C VAL A 134 17.04 10.52 -1.05
N SER A 135 16.58 11.03 0.08
CA SER A 135 17.24 12.12 0.81
C SER A 135 18.49 11.65 1.57
N CYS A 136 18.40 10.53 2.30
CA CYS A 136 19.44 10.11 3.27
C CYS A 136 20.44 9.08 2.73
N ALA A 137 20.22 8.45 1.58
CA ALA A 137 21.13 7.44 1.04
C ALA A 137 22.53 8.01 0.75
N PRO A 138 23.62 7.27 1.10
CA PRO A 138 24.97 7.82 1.12
C PRO A 138 25.62 7.97 -0.25
N THR A 139 25.15 7.24 -1.26
CA THR A 139 25.73 7.27 -2.61
C THR A 139 24.73 7.75 -3.64
N TYR A 140 25.23 8.34 -4.72
CA TYR A 140 24.41 8.80 -5.85
C TYR A 140 23.57 7.65 -6.44
N GLN A 141 24.18 6.47 -6.65
CA GLN A 141 23.47 5.30 -7.19
C GLN A 141 22.36 4.82 -6.26
N ALA A 142 22.60 4.85 -4.93
CA ALA A 142 21.57 4.49 -3.97
C ALA A 142 20.39 5.46 -3.97
N LYS A 143 20.65 6.77 -4.16
CA LYS A 143 19.58 7.78 -4.32
C LYS A 143 18.75 7.53 -5.58
N LEU A 144 19.39 7.21 -6.71
CA LEU A 144 18.69 6.89 -7.96
C LEU A 144 17.82 5.64 -7.83
N TYR A 145 18.36 4.61 -7.19
CA TYR A 145 17.60 3.37 -6.93
C TYR A 145 16.42 3.61 -5.98
N ALA A 146 16.63 4.35 -4.91
CA ALA A 146 15.55 4.73 -3.99
C ALA A 146 14.45 5.54 -4.71
N ALA A 147 14.81 6.42 -5.64
CA ALA A 147 13.84 7.16 -6.45
C ALA A 147 13.02 6.24 -7.38
N SER A 148 13.64 5.21 -7.98
CA SER A 148 12.89 4.23 -8.76
C SER A 148 11.93 3.42 -7.90
N GLN A 149 12.34 3.02 -6.69
CA GLN A 149 11.45 2.38 -5.73
C GLN A 149 10.29 3.28 -5.31
N THR A 150 10.56 4.56 -5.01
CA THR A 150 9.50 5.53 -4.71
C THR A 150 8.45 5.58 -5.82
N PHE A 151 8.87 5.53 -7.08
CA PHE A 151 7.96 5.51 -8.20
C PHE A 151 7.21 4.17 -8.36
N ASP A 152 7.86 3.04 -8.03
CA ASP A 152 7.20 1.73 -8.01
C ASP A 152 6.09 1.69 -6.95
N GLU A 153 6.36 2.13 -5.73
CA GLU A 153 5.37 2.15 -4.66
C GLU A 153 4.20 3.12 -4.97
N ALA A 154 4.48 4.25 -5.63
CA ALA A 154 3.42 5.15 -6.08
C ALA A 154 2.44 4.47 -7.04
N ARG A 155 2.93 3.63 -7.97
CA ARG A 155 2.09 2.84 -8.89
C ARG A 155 1.28 1.77 -8.17
N HIS A 156 1.88 1.11 -7.15
CA HIS A 156 1.17 0.14 -6.32
C HIS A 156 0.02 0.79 -5.57
N VAL A 157 0.26 1.93 -4.92
CA VAL A 157 -0.79 2.72 -4.25
C VAL A 157 -1.91 3.10 -5.22
N GLU A 158 -1.57 3.60 -6.42
CA GLU A 158 -2.53 3.96 -7.46
C GLU A 158 -3.44 2.78 -7.83
N VAL A 159 -2.84 1.62 -8.10
CA VAL A 159 -3.57 0.43 -8.57
C VAL A 159 -4.44 -0.17 -7.48
N PHE A 160 -3.94 -0.30 -6.24
CA PHE A 160 -4.75 -0.79 -5.13
C PHE A 160 -5.91 0.16 -4.80
N ALA A 161 -5.66 1.46 -4.75
CA ALA A 161 -6.70 2.45 -4.49
C ALA A 161 -7.77 2.42 -5.60
N ARG A 162 -7.37 2.30 -6.87
CA ARG A 162 -8.30 2.18 -7.99
C ARG A 162 -9.13 0.90 -7.90
N TYR A 163 -8.49 -0.23 -7.60
CA TYR A 163 -9.21 -1.51 -7.48
C TYR A 163 -10.23 -1.48 -6.36
N LEU A 164 -9.87 -0.97 -5.19
CA LEU A 164 -10.77 -0.85 -4.06
C LEU A 164 -11.97 0.05 -4.39
N ARG A 165 -11.74 1.19 -5.04
CA ARG A 165 -12.79 2.13 -5.42
C ARG A 165 -13.70 1.60 -6.54
N GLU A 166 -13.13 1.06 -7.62
CA GLU A 166 -13.87 0.73 -8.85
C GLU A 166 -14.42 -0.70 -8.85
N VAL A 167 -13.77 -1.63 -8.15
CA VAL A 167 -14.10 -3.06 -8.16
C VAL A 167 -14.72 -3.51 -6.84
N SER A 168 -14.05 -3.28 -5.72
CA SER A 168 -14.52 -3.72 -4.40
C SER A 168 -15.63 -2.83 -3.85
N GLY A 169 -15.59 -1.52 -4.12
CA GLY A 169 -16.55 -0.53 -3.62
C GLY A 169 -16.44 -0.25 -2.12
N VAL A 170 -15.43 -0.81 -1.44
CA VAL A 170 -15.22 -0.66 0.00
C VAL A 170 -13.72 -0.67 0.32
N GLU A 171 -13.32 0.19 1.25
CA GLU A 171 -11.97 0.27 1.80
C GLU A 171 -12.03 0.14 3.33
N TYR A 172 -11.13 -0.64 3.88
CA TYR A 172 -10.98 -0.81 5.32
C TYR A 172 -9.84 0.05 5.86
N PRO A 173 -9.95 0.55 7.11
CA PRO A 173 -8.85 1.26 7.74
C PRO A 173 -7.63 0.36 7.95
N ILE A 174 -6.48 0.98 8.15
CA ILE A 174 -5.25 0.26 8.48
C ILE A 174 -5.40 -0.46 9.82
N ASN A 175 -5.02 -1.74 9.87
CA ASN A 175 -5.01 -2.46 11.14
C ASN A 175 -3.88 -1.98 12.06
N LYS A 176 -4.11 -2.12 13.37
CA LYS A 176 -3.22 -1.61 14.43
C LYS A 176 -1.79 -2.12 14.35
N ASN A 177 -1.61 -3.39 13.99
CA ASN A 177 -0.29 -4.00 13.93
C ASN A 177 0.52 -3.45 12.75
N LEU A 178 -0.12 -3.32 11.59
CA LEU A 178 0.51 -2.71 10.41
C LEU A 178 0.82 -1.23 10.66
N LYS A 179 -0.13 -0.49 11.24
CA LYS A 179 0.09 0.92 11.62
C LYS A 179 1.30 1.06 12.55
N SER A 180 1.35 0.26 13.63
CA SER A 180 2.47 0.27 14.58
C SER A 180 3.81 -0.07 13.92
N LEU A 181 3.81 -1.00 12.96
CA LEU A 181 5.00 -1.36 12.19
C LEU A 181 5.48 -0.19 11.33
N ILE A 182 4.58 0.42 10.56
CA ILE A 182 4.89 1.55 9.69
C ILE A 182 5.39 2.75 10.50
N ASP A 183 4.69 3.12 11.58
CA ASP A 183 5.10 4.21 12.46
C ASP A 183 6.51 3.99 13.02
N LYS A 184 6.81 2.76 13.42
CA LYS A 184 8.13 2.40 13.94
C LYS A 184 9.21 2.51 12.86
N ILE A 185 8.94 2.08 11.63
CA ILE A 185 9.88 2.19 10.51
C ILE A 185 10.12 3.67 10.17
N LEU A 186 9.05 4.45 10.04
CA LEU A 186 9.14 5.87 9.66
C LEU A 186 9.84 6.73 10.71
N SER A 187 9.79 6.34 11.98
CA SER A 187 10.43 7.05 13.10
C SER A 187 11.82 6.52 13.48
N ASP A 188 12.32 5.45 12.84
CA ASP A 188 13.66 4.89 13.13
C ASP A 188 14.76 5.78 12.53
N PRO A 189 15.80 6.15 13.29
CA PRO A 189 16.91 6.93 12.77
C PRO A 189 17.90 6.15 11.89
N ARG A 190 17.68 4.86 11.72
CA ARG A 190 18.52 3.97 10.88
C ARG A 190 17.85 3.76 9.52
N TRP A 191 18.65 3.63 8.52
CA TRP A 191 18.24 3.36 7.14
C TRP A 191 18.92 2.10 6.59
#